data_d533f42872bfe4612067c1b2cc32ab89
#
_entry.id   d533f42872bfe4612067c1b2cc32ab89
#
_cell.length_a   1.000
_cell.length_b   1.000
_cell.length_c   1.000
_cell.angle_alpha   90.00
_cell.angle_beta   90.00
_cell.angle_gamma   90.00
#
_symmetry.space_group_name_H-M   'P 1'
#
loop_
_entity.id
_entity.type
_entity.pdbx_description
1 polymer ?
#
loop_
_entity_poly.entity_id
_entity_poly.type
_entity_poly.pdbx_seq_one_letter_code
_entity_poly.pdbx_strand_id
1 'polypeptide(L)'
;GHQVPNADRKVSNLANKQISYYSNMTPQLATFNSGAWGTLETRVRGWMCDDTLYVVTGCYFDGTEGTTTDNGGNPCPVPPHYYKVLLRTKQGTTGQSVTTLAADELQCIGFWYEQTTDKTQTPDGCAVPVTEIEAKCGFEFFVNVPNAPKSSYSPGEWGLSGN
;
A
#
# COMPACT_ATOMS: atom_id res chain seq x y z
N GLY A 1 -1.49 0.51 -13.86
CA GLY A 1 -2.48 0.47 -12.78
C GLY A 1 -2.44 1.72 -11.93
N HIS A 2 -3.44 1.88 -11.08
CA HIS A 2 -3.58 3.03 -10.18
C HIS A 2 -2.73 2.86 -8.91
N GLN A 3 -2.09 3.95 -8.44
CA GLN A 3 -1.49 3.97 -7.10
C GLN A 3 -2.57 4.14 -6.02
N VAL A 4 -3.46 5.12 -6.19
CA VAL A 4 -4.70 5.25 -5.41
C VAL A 4 -5.83 4.58 -6.20
N PRO A 5 -6.45 3.51 -5.68
CA PRO A 5 -7.47 2.76 -6.39
C PRO A 5 -8.71 3.58 -6.73
N ASN A 6 -9.35 3.30 -7.86
CA ASN A 6 -10.61 3.93 -8.25
C ASN A 6 -11.69 3.79 -7.16
N ALA A 7 -11.78 2.60 -6.55
CA ALA A 7 -12.78 2.33 -5.53
C ALA A 7 -12.67 3.24 -4.30
N ASP A 8 -11.48 3.77 -4.01
CA ASP A 8 -11.22 4.61 -2.84
C ASP A 8 -11.59 6.09 -3.05
N ARG A 9 -11.94 6.50 -4.27
CA ARG A 9 -12.21 7.90 -4.63
C ARG A 9 -13.59 8.10 -5.28
N LYS A 10 -14.58 7.32 -4.89
CA LYS A 10 -15.96 7.40 -5.42
C LYS A 10 -16.86 8.42 -4.69
N VAL A 11 -16.33 9.16 -3.74
CA VAL A 11 -17.08 10.14 -2.92
C VAL A 11 -17.65 11.30 -3.77
N SER A 12 -17.02 11.66 -4.87
CA SER A 12 -17.51 12.65 -5.82
C SER A 12 -16.93 12.42 -7.21
N ASN A 13 -17.60 12.95 -8.25
CA ASN A 13 -17.10 12.89 -9.63
C ASN A 13 -15.72 13.57 -9.78
N LEU A 14 -15.47 14.66 -9.06
CA LEU A 14 -14.18 15.36 -9.10
C LEU A 14 -13.08 14.51 -8.48
N ALA A 15 -13.30 13.93 -7.30
CA ALA A 15 -12.37 13.03 -6.66
C ALA A 15 -12.07 11.81 -7.54
N ASN A 16 -13.09 11.27 -8.19
CA ASN A 16 -12.93 10.12 -9.08
C ASN A 16 -12.15 10.46 -10.36
N LYS A 17 -12.33 11.65 -10.95
CA LYS A 17 -11.51 12.08 -12.10
C LYS A 17 -10.01 12.17 -11.78
N GLN A 18 -9.65 12.55 -10.56
CA GLN A 18 -8.25 12.71 -10.16
C GLN A 18 -7.46 11.40 -10.22
N ILE A 19 -8.11 10.24 -10.05
CA ILE A 19 -7.43 8.95 -10.12
C ILE A 19 -6.90 8.62 -11.51
N SER A 20 -7.47 9.23 -12.55
CA SER A 20 -7.08 9.04 -13.94
C SER A 20 -5.88 9.91 -14.37
N TYR A 21 -5.34 10.73 -13.47
CA TYR A 21 -4.14 11.51 -13.78
C TYR A 21 -2.93 10.60 -13.91
N TYR A 22 -2.05 10.89 -14.88
CA TYR A 22 -0.82 10.11 -15.12
C TYR A 22 0.08 10.03 -13.89
N SER A 23 0.08 11.04 -13.01
CA SER A 23 0.77 11.00 -11.71
C SER A 23 0.27 9.91 -10.76
N ASN A 24 -0.90 9.33 -11.01
CA ASN A 24 -1.47 8.21 -10.25
C ASN A 24 -1.32 6.86 -10.98
N MET A 25 -0.59 6.81 -12.08
CA MET A 25 -0.49 5.61 -12.92
C MET A 25 0.95 5.13 -13.01
N THR A 26 1.10 3.81 -12.91
CA THR A 26 2.37 3.12 -13.19
C THR A 26 2.09 1.89 -14.06
N PRO A 27 3.06 1.45 -14.90
CA PRO A 27 2.90 0.24 -15.67
C PRO A 27 2.72 -0.99 -14.76
N GLN A 28 1.58 -1.65 -14.88
CA GLN A 28 1.29 -2.90 -14.15
C GLN A 28 0.86 -4.00 -15.11
N LEU A 29 1.34 -5.23 -14.85
CA LEU A 29 0.81 -6.41 -15.49
C LEU A 29 -0.68 -6.57 -15.17
N ALA A 30 -1.51 -6.83 -16.17
CA ALA A 30 -2.95 -6.93 -15.98
C ALA A 30 -3.34 -8.01 -14.96
N THR A 31 -2.62 -9.15 -14.99
CA THR A 31 -2.81 -10.26 -14.03
C THR A 31 -2.44 -9.90 -12.60
N PHE A 32 -1.39 -9.11 -12.40
CA PHE A 32 -1.00 -8.60 -11.09
C PHE A 32 -2.01 -7.56 -10.59
N ASN A 33 -2.32 -6.55 -11.40
CA ASN A 33 -3.22 -5.46 -11.04
C ASN A 33 -4.62 -5.95 -10.65
N SER A 34 -5.20 -6.89 -11.43
CA SER A 34 -6.52 -7.45 -11.14
C SER A 34 -6.50 -8.65 -10.17
N GLY A 35 -5.33 -9.23 -9.93
CA GLY A 35 -5.12 -10.39 -9.08
C GLY A 35 -4.63 -10.02 -7.68
N ALA A 36 -3.35 -10.32 -7.40
CA ALA A 36 -2.76 -10.17 -6.07
C ALA A 36 -2.87 -8.74 -5.53
N TRP A 37 -2.60 -7.73 -6.37
CA TRP A 37 -2.70 -6.32 -5.97
C TRP A 37 -4.15 -5.90 -5.71
N GLY A 38 -5.09 -6.26 -6.58
CA GLY A 38 -6.53 -5.98 -6.38
C GLY A 38 -7.10 -6.67 -5.13
N THR A 39 -6.58 -7.86 -4.78
CA THR A 39 -6.91 -8.54 -3.53
C THR A 39 -6.44 -7.74 -2.32
N LEU A 40 -5.20 -7.23 -2.33
CA LEU A 40 -4.70 -6.36 -1.27
C LEU A 40 -5.52 -5.08 -1.15
N GLU A 41 -5.86 -4.42 -2.26
CA GLU A 41 -6.70 -3.22 -2.26
C GLU A 41 -8.06 -3.47 -1.61
N THR A 42 -8.66 -4.62 -1.87
CA THR A 42 -9.92 -5.03 -1.25
C THR A 42 -9.76 -5.27 0.25
N ARG A 43 -8.66 -5.90 0.68
CA ARG A 43 -8.34 -6.07 2.11
C ARG A 43 -8.15 -4.72 2.80
N VAL A 44 -7.41 -3.80 2.20
CA VAL A 44 -7.18 -2.45 2.76
C VAL A 44 -8.50 -1.73 3.01
N ARG A 45 -9.44 -1.79 2.07
CA ARG A 45 -10.80 -1.25 2.29
C ARG A 45 -11.54 -1.92 3.44
N GLY A 46 -11.35 -3.21 3.64
CA GLY A 46 -11.91 -3.94 4.78
C GLY A 46 -11.33 -3.56 6.14
N TRP A 47 -10.16 -2.89 6.16
CA TRP A 47 -9.52 -2.40 7.39
C TRP A 47 -9.86 -0.95 7.73
N MET A 48 -10.71 -0.29 6.94
CA MET A 48 -11.25 1.03 7.30
C MET A 48 -12.01 0.93 8.63
N CYS A 49 -11.93 2.00 9.40
CA CYS A 49 -12.54 2.14 10.71
C CYS A 49 -13.08 3.58 10.86
N ASP A 50 -13.71 3.88 11.99
CA ASP A 50 -14.21 5.23 12.25
C ASP A 50 -13.06 6.24 12.42
N ASP A 51 -11.91 5.78 12.93
CA ASP A 51 -10.66 6.55 12.90
C ASP A 51 -10.04 6.52 11.49
N THR A 52 -9.05 7.38 11.24
CA THR A 52 -8.37 7.43 9.95
C THR A 52 -7.43 6.24 9.74
N LEU A 53 -7.60 5.51 8.64
CA LEU A 53 -6.61 4.60 8.10
C LEU A 53 -5.69 5.36 7.14
N TYR A 54 -4.41 5.47 7.50
CA TYR A 54 -3.38 6.07 6.66
C TYR A 54 -2.79 5.00 5.74
N VAL A 55 -2.76 5.28 4.44
CA VAL A 55 -2.24 4.35 3.43
C VAL A 55 -1.24 5.08 2.54
N VAL A 56 -0.01 4.58 2.51
CA VAL A 56 0.99 4.98 1.53
C VAL A 56 1.11 3.86 0.50
N THR A 57 1.07 4.21 -0.77
CA THR A 57 1.25 3.27 -1.88
C THR A 57 2.42 3.73 -2.72
N GLY A 58 3.27 2.81 -3.15
CA GLY A 58 4.36 3.10 -4.04
C GLY A 58 4.79 1.90 -4.87
N CYS A 59 5.69 2.17 -5.80
CA CYS A 59 6.43 1.17 -6.55
C CYS A 59 7.93 1.39 -6.35
N TYR A 60 8.71 0.34 -6.56
CA TYR A 60 10.16 0.39 -6.38
C TYR A 60 10.85 -0.11 -7.64
N PHE A 61 11.91 0.61 -8.02
CA PHE A 61 12.77 0.30 -9.14
C PHE A 61 14.13 -0.12 -8.58
N ASP A 62 14.58 -1.32 -8.91
CA ASP A 62 15.81 -1.91 -8.38
C ASP A 62 16.97 -1.94 -9.40
N GLY A 63 16.74 -1.37 -10.59
CA GLY A 63 17.69 -1.36 -11.70
C GLY A 63 17.59 -2.58 -12.62
N THR A 64 16.64 -3.50 -12.37
CA THR A 64 16.38 -4.68 -13.21
C THR A 64 15.10 -4.55 -14.04
N GLU A 65 14.44 -3.41 -13.96
CA GLU A 65 13.15 -3.15 -14.59
C GLU A 65 13.16 -3.29 -16.11
N GLY A 66 12.16 -3.97 -16.62
CA GLY A 66 11.83 -3.99 -18.04
C GLY A 66 11.23 -2.65 -18.49
N THR A 67 11.00 -2.51 -19.78
CA THR A 67 10.43 -1.30 -20.39
C THR A 67 9.20 -1.65 -21.21
N THR A 68 8.15 -0.85 -21.10
CA THR A 68 7.02 -0.82 -22.04
C THR A 68 6.96 0.53 -22.74
N THR A 69 6.04 0.72 -23.67
CA THR A 69 5.86 2.02 -24.34
C THR A 69 4.46 2.58 -24.06
N ASP A 70 4.37 3.90 -23.96
CA ASP A 70 3.09 4.59 -23.94
C ASP A 70 2.48 4.68 -25.36
N ASN A 71 1.29 5.28 -25.46
CA ASN A 71 0.62 5.48 -26.76
C ASN A 71 1.37 6.45 -27.69
N GLY A 72 2.29 7.24 -27.17
CA GLY A 72 3.17 8.14 -27.93
C GLY A 72 4.46 7.48 -28.40
N GLY A 73 4.70 6.19 -28.03
CA GLY A 73 5.92 5.46 -28.34
C GLY A 73 7.09 5.75 -27.39
N ASN A 74 6.83 6.49 -26.28
CA ASN A 74 7.89 6.80 -25.31
C ASN A 74 8.13 5.60 -24.38
N PRO A 75 9.40 5.29 -24.03
CA PRO A 75 9.70 4.21 -23.11
C PRO A 75 9.26 4.55 -21.69
N CYS A 76 8.59 3.59 -21.05
CA CYS A 76 8.15 3.65 -19.66
C CYS A 76 8.75 2.47 -18.88
N PRO A 77 9.57 2.70 -17.85
CA PRO A 77 10.07 1.62 -17.02
C PRO A 77 8.93 0.92 -16.28
N VAL A 78 9.01 -0.39 -16.15
CA VAL A 78 8.01 -1.23 -15.48
C VAL A 78 8.54 -1.60 -14.09
N PRO A 79 7.94 -1.07 -13.00
CA PRO A 79 8.46 -1.35 -11.65
C PRO A 79 8.38 -2.85 -11.34
N PRO A 80 9.46 -3.49 -10.88
CA PRO A 80 9.43 -4.89 -10.49
C PRO A 80 8.71 -5.12 -9.15
N HIS A 81 8.59 -4.09 -8.31
CA HIS A 81 7.97 -4.22 -6.99
C HIS A 81 6.96 -3.13 -6.72
N TYR A 82 5.95 -3.49 -5.90
CA TYR A 82 4.93 -2.60 -5.38
C TYR A 82 4.79 -2.77 -3.88
N TYR A 83 4.47 -1.68 -3.18
CA TYR A 83 4.26 -1.73 -1.74
C TYR A 83 3.07 -0.89 -1.28
N LYS A 84 2.50 -1.29 -0.16
CA LYS A 84 1.61 -0.46 0.66
C LYS A 84 2.13 -0.45 2.09
N VAL A 85 1.99 0.70 2.76
CA VAL A 85 2.31 0.87 4.16
C VAL A 85 1.11 1.49 4.85
N LEU A 86 0.66 0.88 5.93
CA LEU A 86 -0.55 1.25 6.64
C LEU A 86 -0.26 1.61 8.09
N LEU A 87 -1.00 2.61 8.59
CA LEU A 87 -1.03 3.00 10.00
C LEU A 87 -2.47 3.31 10.39
N ARG A 88 -2.91 2.81 11.54
CA ARG A 88 -4.18 3.18 12.18
C ARG A 88 -4.11 3.01 13.69
N THR A 89 -5.15 3.46 14.40
CA THR A 89 -5.36 3.09 15.80
C THR A 89 -5.80 1.62 15.89
N LYS A 90 -5.45 0.93 16.98
CA LYS A 90 -5.89 -0.47 17.20
C LYS A 90 -7.39 -0.58 17.38
N GLN A 91 -7.97 0.34 18.16
CA GLN A 91 -9.41 0.33 18.45
C GLN A 91 -10.26 0.75 17.24
N GLY A 92 -9.75 1.66 16.40
CA GLY A 92 -10.46 2.15 15.21
C GLY A 92 -11.62 3.11 15.50
N THR A 93 -11.88 3.45 16.77
CA THR A 93 -13.02 4.26 17.22
C THR A 93 -12.64 5.25 18.32
N THR A 94 -11.36 5.63 18.38
CA THR A 94 -10.85 6.51 19.47
C THR A 94 -11.26 7.97 19.30
N GLY A 95 -11.51 8.40 18.07
CA GLY A 95 -11.70 9.82 17.73
C GLY A 95 -10.46 10.68 17.95
N GLN A 96 -9.29 10.07 18.17
CA GLN A 96 -8.04 10.76 18.46
C GLN A 96 -7.08 10.70 17.26
N SER A 97 -6.18 11.70 17.22
CA SER A 97 -5.11 11.70 16.22
C SER A 97 -4.05 10.68 16.56
N VAL A 98 -3.58 9.94 15.56
CA VAL A 98 -2.43 8.99 15.69
C VAL A 98 -1.16 9.67 16.21
N THR A 99 -1.02 11.00 16.07
CA THR A 99 0.14 11.77 16.54
C THR A 99 0.18 11.94 18.06
N THR A 100 -0.94 11.70 18.75
CA THR A 100 -1.07 11.90 20.21
C THR A 100 -1.13 10.61 21.01
N LEU A 101 -1.20 9.46 20.32
CA LEU A 101 -1.38 8.15 20.94
C LEU A 101 -0.04 7.47 21.21
N ALA A 102 -0.02 6.58 22.20
CA ALA A 102 1.12 5.75 22.51
C ALA A 102 1.29 4.61 21.49
N ALA A 103 2.48 4.02 21.43
CA ALA A 103 2.80 2.98 20.45
C ALA A 103 1.93 1.71 20.58
N ASP A 104 1.51 1.37 21.78
CA ASP A 104 0.64 0.22 22.07
C ASP A 104 -0.83 0.45 21.67
N GLU A 105 -1.23 1.70 21.42
CA GLU A 105 -2.55 2.08 20.90
C GLU A 105 -2.59 2.14 19.36
N LEU A 106 -1.42 2.07 18.72
CA LEU A 106 -1.24 2.16 17.27
C LEU A 106 -0.87 0.79 16.67
N GLN A 107 -1.13 0.63 15.39
CA GLN A 107 -0.64 -0.52 14.62
C GLN A 107 -0.23 -0.10 13.21
N CYS A 108 0.89 -0.66 12.76
CA CYS A 108 1.43 -0.50 11.42
C CYS A 108 1.57 -1.86 10.75
N ILE A 109 1.53 -1.88 9.43
CA ILE A 109 1.88 -3.03 8.60
C ILE A 109 2.38 -2.56 7.25
N GLY A 110 3.33 -3.30 6.68
CA GLY A 110 3.78 -3.16 5.32
C GLY A 110 3.39 -4.36 4.47
N PHE A 111 3.29 -4.16 3.17
CA PHE A 111 3.08 -5.20 2.17
C PHE A 111 4.06 -4.96 1.04
N TRP A 112 4.86 -5.99 0.72
CA TRP A 112 5.83 -5.94 -0.36
C TRP A 112 5.51 -7.02 -1.39
N TYR A 113 5.23 -6.61 -2.61
CA TYR A 113 4.83 -7.49 -3.70
C TYR A 113 5.83 -7.44 -4.85
N GLU A 114 6.13 -8.59 -5.43
CA GLU A 114 6.74 -8.70 -6.73
C GLU A 114 5.71 -8.50 -7.84
N GLN A 115 6.00 -7.70 -8.85
CA GLN A 115 5.15 -7.60 -10.01
C GLN A 115 5.39 -8.81 -10.94
N THR A 116 4.55 -9.82 -10.80
CA THR A 116 4.67 -11.07 -11.54
C THR A 116 3.31 -11.56 -12.06
N THR A 117 3.32 -12.48 -13.00
CA THR A 117 2.13 -13.20 -13.44
C THR A 117 1.74 -14.34 -12.50
N ASP A 118 2.59 -14.68 -11.56
CA ASP A 118 2.31 -15.67 -10.52
C ASP A 118 1.16 -15.15 -9.62
N LYS A 119 0.20 -16.04 -9.39
CA LYS A 119 -0.99 -15.75 -8.59
C LYS A 119 -0.91 -16.24 -7.15
N THR A 120 0.26 -16.73 -6.72
CA THR A 120 0.43 -17.31 -5.38
C THR A 120 0.62 -16.26 -4.29
N GLN A 121 0.96 -15.02 -4.65
CA GLN A 121 1.13 -13.94 -3.70
C GLN A 121 -0.19 -13.57 -3.02
N THR A 122 -0.18 -13.59 -1.70
CA THR A 122 -1.32 -13.25 -0.85
C THR A 122 -0.95 -12.14 0.13
N PRO A 123 -1.91 -11.37 0.68
CA PRO A 123 -1.62 -10.41 1.73
C PRO A 123 -0.87 -11.02 2.91
N ASP A 124 -1.23 -12.23 3.31
CA ASP A 124 -0.58 -12.96 4.42
C ASP A 124 0.92 -13.22 4.10
N GLY A 125 1.21 -13.72 2.91
CA GLY A 125 2.58 -14.06 2.49
C GLY A 125 3.46 -12.84 2.13
N CYS A 126 2.86 -11.69 1.87
CA CYS A 126 3.56 -10.46 1.48
C CYS A 126 3.60 -9.40 2.60
N ALA A 127 3.07 -9.72 3.78
CA ALA A 127 3.10 -8.84 4.94
C ALA A 127 4.51 -8.78 5.55
N VAL A 128 4.99 -7.57 5.83
CA VAL A 128 6.31 -7.29 6.39
C VAL A 128 6.24 -6.12 7.37
N PRO A 129 7.21 -5.96 8.29
CA PRO A 129 7.35 -4.73 9.06
C PRO A 129 7.56 -3.52 8.16
N VAL A 130 7.07 -2.36 8.58
CA VAL A 130 7.24 -1.10 7.82
C VAL A 130 8.71 -0.76 7.62
N THR A 131 9.55 -0.99 8.65
CA THR A 131 10.99 -0.75 8.59
C THR A 131 11.70 -1.56 7.50
N GLU A 132 11.18 -2.73 7.12
CA GLU A 132 11.74 -3.50 6.01
C GLU A 132 11.54 -2.79 4.67
N ILE A 133 10.36 -2.18 4.45
CA ILE A 133 10.09 -1.40 3.25
C ILE A 133 10.92 -0.11 3.25
N GLU A 134 11.04 0.55 4.41
CA GLU A 134 11.90 1.74 4.56
C GLU A 134 13.35 1.43 4.17
N ALA A 135 13.88 0.28 4.63
CA ALA A 135 15.24 -0.14 4.28
C ALA A 135 15.43 -0.44 2.79
N LYS A 136 14.40 -0.98 2.12
CA LYS A 136 14.44 -1.28 0.68
C LYS A 136 14.35 -0.02 -0.18
N CYS A 137 13.42 0.88 0.13
CA CYS A 137 13.13 2.04 -0.74
C CYS A 137 13.86 3.34 -0.34
N GLY A 138 14.49 3.38 0.84
CA GLY A 138 15.20 4.56 1.34
C GLY A 138 14.29 5.71 1.79
N PHE A 139 12.99 5.46 1.95
CA PHE A 139 12.04 6.43 2.48
C PHE A 139 11.75 6.16 3.95
N GLU A 140 11.43 7.22 4.71
CA GLU A 140 10.81 7.11 6.03
C GLU A 140 9.31 7.36 5.92
N PHE A 141 8.50 6.48 6.51
CA PHE A 141 7.05 6.62 6.55
C PHE A 141 6.59 7.14 7.90
N PHE A 142 5.47 7.86 7.90
CA PHE A 142 4.81 8.36 9.11
C PHE A 142 5.72 9.19 10.02
N VAL A 143 6.60 10.01 9.43
CA VAL A 143 7.61 10.82 10.14
C VAL A 143 7.02 11.75 11.20
N ASN A 144 5.75 12.16 11.06
CA ASN A 144 5.03 12.98 12.02
C ASN A 144 4.34 12.17 13.13
N VAL A 145 4.51 10.85 13.16
CA VAL A 145 3.94 9.95 14.17
C VAL A 145 5.10 9.21 14.86
N PRO A 146 5.76 9.84 15.83
CA PRO A 146 6.99 9.30 16.42
C PRO A 146 6.80 7.96 17.12
N ASN A 147 5.58 7.67 17.58
CA ASN A 147 5.23 6.43 18.26
C ASN A 147 4.70 5.33 17.32
N ALA A 148 4.73 5.53 15.99
CA ALA A 148 4.29 4.50 15.04
C ALA A 148 5.12 3.21 15.22
N PRO A 149 4.48 2.04 15.49
CA PRO A 149 5.19 0.78 15.77
C PRO A 149 5.65 0.12 14.45
N LYS A 150 6.64 0.71 13.79
CA LYS A 150 7.08 0.35 12.43
C LYS A 150 7.89 -0.93 12.33
N SER A 151 8.53 -1.36 13.45
CA SER A 151 9.47 -2.49 13.46
C SER A 151 8.82 -3.87 13.57
N SER A 152 7.52 -3.93 13.83
CA SER A 152 6.77 -5.18 13.96
C SER A 152 5.30 -4.98 13.59
N TYR A 153 4.61 -6.10 13.36
CA TYR A 153 3.15 -6.13 13.20
C TYR A 153 2.61 -7.42 13.81
N SER A 154 1.35 -7.40 14.22
CA SER A 154 0.63 -8.57 14.72
C SER A 154 -0.36 -9.03 13.65
N PRO A 155 -0.13 -10.17 12.96
CA PRO A 155 -1.01 -10.63 11.89
C PRO A 155 -2.48 -10.67 12.28
N GLY A 156 -2.79 -11.19 13.47
CA GLY A 156 -4.17 -11.30 13.97
C GLY A 156 -4.90 -9.97 14.12
N GLU A 157 -4.20 -8.88 14.46
CA GLU A 157 -4.79 -7.53 14.55
C GLU A 157 -5.23 -6.98 13.16
N TRP A 158 -4.66 -7.54 12.09
CA TRP A 158 -5.01 -7.26 10.71
C TRP A 158 -5.88 -8.35 10.07
N GLY A 159 -6.32 -9.36 10.85
CA GLY A 159 -7.10 -10.48 10.34
C GLY A 159 -6.33 -11.32 9.31
N LEU A 160 -5.01 -11.39 9.47
CA LEU A 160 -4.10 -12.24 8.71
C LEU A 160 -3.82 -13.52 9.50
N SER A 161 -3.51 -14.61 8.78
CA SER A 161 -3.30 -15.93 9.42
C SER A 161 -1.94 -16.06 10.11
N GLY A 162 -1.00 -15.16 9.83
CA GLY A 162 0.40 -15.31 10.24
C GLY A 162 1.10 -16.45 9.48
N ASN A 163 2.38 -16.29 9.23
CA ASN A 163 3.24 -17.35 8.68
C ASN A 163 3.87 -18.15 9.81
#